data_dd7bacf39a480ef519b32052b519c0d1
#
_entry.id   dd7bacf39a480ef519b32052b519c0d1
#
_cell.length_a   1.000
_cell.length_b   1.000
_cell.length_c   1.000
_cell.angle_alpha   90.00
_cell.angle_beta   90.00
_cell.angle_gamma   90.00
#
_symmetry.space_group_name_H-M   'P 1'
#
loop_
_entity.id
_entity.type
_entity.pdbx_description
1 polymer ?
#
loop_
_entity_poly.entity_id
_entity_poly.type
_entity_poly.pdbx_seq_one_letter_code
_entity_poly.pdbx_strand_id
1 'polypeptide(L)'
;TALAFDSGPYMGFATSKDVFGDGSVVLVPAPGHTPGSLVAFVLLPGGERYALIGDMAWQSEGVDGPAPKHWLASRLADADGQATLAMLQKMHALKAANPQLQVVPAHDARVWDRLPGLAAAGPK
;
A
#
# COMPACT_ATOMS: atom_id res chain seq x y z
N THR A 1 -9.27 -18.70 9.53
CA THR A 1 -9.66 -18.73 8.10
C THR A 1 -8.66 -17.92 7.30
N ALA A 2 -8.07 -18.48 6.26
CA ALA A 2 -7.16 -17.77 5.39
C ALA A 2 -7.94 -16.75 4.53
N LEU A 3 -7.34 -15.57 4.28
CA LEU A 3 -7.89 -14.58 3.37
C LEU A 3 -7.80 -15.10 1.93
N ALA A 4 -8.93 -15.18 1.23
CA ALA A 4 -8.97 -15.57 -0.17
C ALA A 4 -8.96 -14.33 -1.08
N PHE A 5 -8.06 -14.32 -2.08
CA PHE A 5 -7.97 -13.26 -3.09
C PHE A 5 -8.72 -13.73 -4.34
N ASP A 6 -10.05 -13.66 -4.29
CA ASP A 6 -10.99 -14.23 -5.26
C ASP A 6 -11.76 -13.21 -6.09
N SER A 7 -11.41 -11.93 -5.98
CA SER A 7 -12.09 -10.84 -6.71
C SER A 7 -11.46 -10.50 -8.07
N GLY A 8 -10.44 -11.25 -8.51
CA GLY A 8 -9.79 -11.08 -9.80
C GLY A 8 -8.69 -10.00 -9.83
N PRO A 9 -8.21 -9.59 -11.01
CA PRO A 9 -7.14 -8.59 -11.14
C PRO A 9 -7.58 -7.20 -10.67
N TYR A 10 -6.65 -6.47 -10.05
CA TYR A 10 -6.87 -5.09 -9.61
C TYR A 10 -5.59 -4.26 -9.68
N MET A 11 -5.62 -3.08 -10.28
CA MET A 11 -4.50 -2.13 -10.36
C MET A 11 -3.16 -2.78 -10.77
N GLY A 12 -3.19 -3.71 -11.73
CA GLY A 12 -2.02 -4.44 -12.20
C GLY A 12 -1.55 -5.60 -11.30
N PHE A 13 -2.26 -5.90 -10.20
CA PHE A 13 -2.09 -7.12 -9.43
C PHE A 13 -2.99 -8.22 -10.01
N ALA A 14 -2.47 -9.47 -10.06
CA ALA A 14 -3.17 -10.58 -10.69
C ALA A 14 -4.41 -11.03 -9.90
N THR A 15 -4.37 -10.87 -8.58
CA THR A 15 -5.45 -11.27 -7.68
C THR A 15 -5.72 -10.18 -6.64
N SER A 16 -6.95 -10.13 -6.17
CA SER A 16 -7.39 -9.16 -5.17
C SER A 16 -8.50 -9.72 -4.30
N LYS A 17 -8.79 -9.02 -3.22
CA LYS A 17 -9.98 -9.19 -2.39
C LYS A 17 -10.69 -7.86 -2.25
N ASP A 18 -11.83 -7.73 -2.88
CA ASP A 18 -12.77 -6.65 -2.59
C ASP A 18 -13.50 -6.99 -1.29
N VAL A 19 -13.20 -6.23 -0.24
CA VAL A 19 -13.63 -6.58 1.13
C VAL A 19 -15.15 -6.48 1.28
N PHE A 20 -15.74 -5.46 0.67
CA PHE A 20 -17.17 -5.16 0.79
C PHE A 20 -17.96 -5.43 -0.49
N GLY A 21 -17.28 -5.77 -1.60
CA GLY A 21 -17.90 -6.00 -2.90
C GLY A 21 -18.34 -4.73 -3.63
N ASP A 22 -17.92 -3.56 -3.16
CA ASP A 22 -18.25 -2.23 -3.73
C ASP A 22 -17.04 -1.45 -4.23
N GLY A 23 -15.84 -2.04 -4.15
CA GLY A 23 -14.58 -1.42 -4.56
C GLY A 23 -14.04 -0.38 -3.58
N SER A 24 -14.70 -0.14 -2.45
CA SER A 24 -14.24 0.86 -1.46
C SER A 24 -12.96 0.46 -0.76
N VAL A 25 -12.79 -0.84 -0.48
CA VAL A 25 -11.56 -1.40 0.11
C VAL A 25 -11.17 -2.66 -0.64
N VAL A 26 -10.03 -2.62 -1.31
CA VAL A 26 -9.50 -3.76 -2.07
C VAL A 26 -8.10 -4.10 -1.59
N LEU A 27 -7.92 -5.35 -1.18
CA LEU A 27 -6.64 -5.88 -0.73
C LEU A 27 -5.95 -6.64 -1.85
N VAL A 28 -4.64 -6.46 -2.00
CA VAL A 28 -3.82 -7.24 -2.93
C VAL A 28 -2.62 -7.84 -2.21
N PRO A 29 -2.17 -9.06 -2.59
CA PRO A 29 -0.96 -9.63 -2.01
C PRO A 29 0.27 -8.85 -2.48
N ALA A 30 1.14 -8.51 -1.55
CA ALA A 30 2.39 -7.79 -1.81
C ALA A 30 3.53 -8.37 -0.97
N PRO A 31 3.89 -9.65 -1.19
CA PRO A 31 4.94 -10.31 -0.41
C PRO A 31 6.29 -9.63 -0.62
N GLY A 32 7.14 -9.68 0.39
CA GLY A 32 8.48 -9.10 0.37
C GLY A 32 8.95 -8.77 1.77
N HIS A 33 8.44 -7.72 2.38
CA HIS A 33 8.72 -7.41 3.79
C HIS A 33 8.37 -8.60 4.69
N THR A 34 7.15 -9.13 4.52
CA THR A 34 6.78 -10.46 5.04
C THR A 34 6.07 -11.26 3.94
N PRO A 35 5.98 -12.61 4.06
CA PRO A 35 5.20 -13.42 3.10
C PRO A 35 3.72 -13.06 3.05
N GLY A 36 3.16 -12.53 4.15
CA GLY A 36 1.76 -12.13 4.28
C GLY A 36 1.50 -10.64 4.07
N SER A 37 2.47 -9.88 3.59
CA SER A 37 2.31 -8.44 3.35
C SER A 37 1.25 -8.17 2.28
N LEU A 38 0.50 -7.09 2.49
CA LEU A 38 -0.60 -6.64 1.63
C LEU A 38 -0.41 -5.17 1.26
N VAL A 39 -1.05 -4.77 0.17
CA VAL A 39 -1.45 -3.37 -0.07
C VAL A 39 -2.96 -3.28 0.07
N ALA A 40 -3.43 -2.29 0.82
CA ALA A 40 -4.85 -1.96 0.90
C ALA A 40 -5.12 -0.70 0.07
N PHE A 41 -5.89 -0.85 -0.99
CA PHE A 41 -6.43 0.28 -1.74
C PHE A 41 -7.74 0.72 -1.11
N VAL A 42 -7.86 2.02 -0.83
CA VAL A 42 -9.05 2.61 -0.22
C VAL A 42 -9.56 3.72 -1.13
N LEU A 43 -10.83 3.64 -1.49
CA LEU A 43 -11.56 4.67 -2.25
C LEU A 43 -12.56 5.34 -1.31
N LEU A 44 -12.37 6.64 -1.07
CA LEU A 44 -13.32 7.43 -0.29
C LEU A 44 -14.50 7.92 -1.15
N PRO A 45 -15.65 8.24 -0.52
CA PRO A 45 -16.83 8.74 -1.24
C PRO A 45 -16.59 9.99 -2.10
N GLY A 46 -15.60 10.82 -1.74
CA GLY A 46 -15.17 11.99 -2.52
C GLY A 46 -14.35 11.67 -3.76
N GLY A 47 -13.97 10.40 -3.96
CA GLY A 47 -13.16 9.95 -5.09
C GLY A 47 -11.66 9.87 -4.81
N GLU A 48 -11.21 10.26 -3.62
CA GLU A 48 -9.82 10.16 -3.20
C GLU A 48 -9.41 8.68 -3.09
N ARG A 49 -8.24 8.36 -3.61
CA ARG A 49 -7.69 7.00 -3.60
C ARG A 49 -6.39 6.93 -2.84
N TYR A 50 -6.31 5.96 -1.96
CA TYR A 50 -5.15 5.68 -1.13
C TYR A 50 -4.65 4.26 -1.36
N ALA A 51 -3.33 4.08 -1.34
CA ALA A 51 -2.69 2.78 -1.26
C ALA A 51 -1.89 2.71 0.05
N LEU A 52 -2.38 1.98 1.01
CA LEU A 52 -1.71 1.74 2.29
C LEU A 52 -0.75 0.58 2.08
N ILE A 53 0.54 0.86 2.09
CA ILE A 53 1.59 -0.10 1.70
C ILE A 53 2.33 -0.73 2.89
N GLY A 54 1.92 -0.41 4.12
CA GLY A 54 2.55 -0.94 5.34
C GLY A 54 4.05 -0.65 5.40
N ASP A 55 4.83 -1.65 5.76
CA ASP A 55 6.28 -1.58 5.92
C ASP A 55 7.08 -1.88 4.63
N MET A 56 6.42 -1.94 3.48
CA MET A 56 7.08 -2.07 2.17
C MET A 56 8.10 -0.94 1.96
N ALA A 57 7.73 0.29 2.35
CA ALA A 57 8.64 1.41 2.51
C ALA A 57 8.40 2.10 3.85
N TRP A 58 9.45 2.61 4.48
CA TRP A 58 9.29 3.35 5.73
C TRP A 58 8.81 4.78 5.49
N GLN A 59 9.21 5.36 4.37
CA GLN A 59 8.89 6.73 3.97
C GLN A 59 8.58 6.81 2.47
N SER A 60 7.95 7.89 2.06
CA SER A 60 7.52 8.12 0.67
C SER A 60 8.68 8.07 -0.33
N GLU A 61 9.88 8.50 0.08
CA GLU A 61 11.08 8.48 -0.74
C GLU A 61 11.43 7.06 -1.22
N GLY A 62 11.07 6.02 -0.46
CA GLY A 62 11.24 4.62 -0.88
C GLY A 62 10.37 4.24 -2.08
N VAL A 63 9.25 4.91 -2.27
CA VAL A 63 8.37 4.73 -3.43
C VAL A 63 8.75 5.67 -4.58
N ASP A 64 9.11 6.91 -4.25
CA ASP A 64 9.45 7.94 -5.25
C ASP A 64 10.78 7.66 -5.94
N GLY A 65 11.72 7.05 -5.23
CA GLY A 65 13.00 6.57 -5.78
C GLY A 65 13.24 5.13 -5.35
N PRO A 66 12.57 4.14 -5.98
CA PRO A 66 12.67 2.75 -5.57
C PRO A 66 14.11 2.26 -5.72
N ALA A 67 14.74 2.03 -4.59
CA ALA A 67 16.09 1.51 -4.48
C ALA A 67 16.13 0.41 -3.40
N PRO A 68 17.08 -0.53 -3.47
CA PRO A 68 17.28 -1.48 -2.38
C PRO A 68 17.50 -0.72 -1.08
N LYS A 69 16.82 -1.14 -0.01
CA LYS A 69 17.19 -0.69 1.34
C LYS A 69 18.68 -0.97 1.55
N HIS A 70 19.34 -0.15 2.37
CA HIS A 70 20.72 -0.44 2.74
C HIS A 70 20.83 -1.93 3.14
N TRP A 71 21.82 -2.63 2.62
CA TRP A 71 21.92 -4.10 2.72
C TRP A 71 21.69 -4.66 4.14
N LEU A 72 22.16 -3.94 5.15
CA LEU A 72 21.97 -4.32 6.56
C LEU A 72 20.51 -4.19 7.01
N ALA A 73 19.83 -3.11 6.62
CA ALA A 73 18.44 -2.89 6.93
C ALA A 73 17.51 -3.89 6.23
N SER A 74 17.81 -4.22 4.96
CA SER A 74 17.08 -5.24 4.21
C SER A 74 17.20 -6.62 4.83
N ARG A 75 18.42 -7.04 5.24
CA ARG A 75 18.62 -8.35 5.88
C ARG A 75 17.94 -8.49 7.24
N LEU A 76 17.74 -7.40 7.94
CA LEU A 76 17.13 -7.40 9.27
C LEU A 76 15.62 -7.15 9.24
N ALA A 77 15.12 -6.49 8.19
CA ALA A 77 13.75 -6.01 8.15
C ALA A 77 12.86 -6.73 7.12
N ASP A 78 13.42 -7.25 6.04
CA ASP A 78 12.63 -7.87 4.97
C ASP A 78 12.89 -9.39 4.90
N ALA A 79 11.81 -10.17 4.78
CA ALA A 79 11.91 -11.60 4.51
C ALA A 79 12.49 -11.87 3.13
N ASP A 80 12.16 -11.02 2.14
CA ASP A 80 12.69 -11.05 0.77
C ASP A 80 12.88 -9.62 0.25
N GLY A 81 14.12 -9.14 0.26
CA GLY A 81 14.46 -7.79 -0.19
C GLY A 81 14.28 -7.56 -1.69
N GLN A 82 14.43 -8.59 -2.52
CA GLN A 82 14.21 -8.49 -3.97
C GLN A 82 12.71 -8.38 -4.28
N ALA A 83 11.88 -9.17 -3.62
CA ALA A 83 10.43 -9.07 -3.74
C ALA A 83 9.92 -7.71 -3.25
N THR A 84 10.47 -7.20 -2.14
CA THR A 84 10.14 -5.85 -1.64
C THR A 84 10.49 -4.78 -2.67
N LEU A 85 11.68 -4.84 -3.26
CA LEU A 85 12.09 -3.89 -4.30
C LEU A 85 11.17 -3.95 -5.54
N ALA A 86 10.80 -5.16 -5.98
CA ALA A 86 9.88 -5.34 -7.11
C ALA A 86 8.50 -4.72 -6.81
N MET A 87 8.00 -4.85 -5.58
CA MET A 87 6.75 -4.21 -5.16
C MET A 87 6.87 -2.69 -5.09
N LEU A 88 8.00 -2.14 -4.61
CA LEU A 88 8.25 -0.70 -4.63
C LEU A 88 8.28 -0.13 -6.03
N GLN A 89 8.94 -0.81 -6.98
CA GLN A 89 8.96 -0.42 -8.39
C GLN A 89 7.56 -0.44 -8.99
N LYS A 90 6.75 -1.43 -8.63
CA LYS A 90 5.35 -1.53 -9.05
C LYS A 90 4.52 -0.38 -8.49
N MET A 91 4.66 -0.05 -7.22
CA MET A 91 3.96 1.08 -6.59
C MET A 91 4.39 2.42 -7.17
N HIS A 92 5.67 2.58 -7.48
CA HIS A 92 6.19 3.76 -8.20
C HIS A 92 5.52 3.93 -9.57
N ALA A 93 5.47 2.87 -10.36
CA ALA A 93 4.82 2.87 -11.67
C ALA A 93 3.31 3.17 -11.57
N LEU A 94 2.64 2.58 -10.58
CA LEU A 94 1.22 2.84 -10.32
C LEU A 94 0.95 4.30 -9.95
N LYS A 95 1.78 4.88 -9.09
CA LYS A 95 1.68 6.30 -8.71
C LYS A 95 1.90 7.22 -9.91
N ALA A 96 2.87 6.91 -10.77
CA ALA A 96 3.12 7.67 -12.00
C ALA A 96 1.94 7.60 -12.99
N ALA A 97 1.34 6.41 -13.15
CA ALA A 97 0.18 6.19 -14.02
C ALA A 97 -1.14 6.75 -13.45
N ASN A 98 -1.20 6.95 -12.14
CA ASN A 98 -2.40 7.42 -11.43
C ASN A 98 -2.00 8.59 -10.49
N PRO A 99 -1.88 9.83 -11.02
CA PRO A 99 -1.40 10.98 -10.23
C PRO A 99 -2.26 11.30 -8.99
N GLN A 100 -3.52 10.85 -8.97
CA GLN A 100 -4.43 11.03 -7.83
C GLN A 100 -4.30 9.94 -6.77
N LEU A 101 -3.54 8.86 -7.04
CA LEU A 101 -3.30 7.81 -6.08
C LEU A 101 -2.29 8.29 -5.02
N GLN A 102 -2.72 8.34 -3.77
CA GLN A 102 -1.86 8.68 -2.65
C GLN A 102 -1.30 7.40 -2.03
N VAL A 103 0.02 7.23 -2.10
CA VAL A 103 0.71 6.07 -1.50
C VAL A 103 1.11 6.43 -0.07
N VAL A 104 0.71 5.59 0.88
CA VAL A 104 0.84 5.84 2.32
C VAL A 104 1.69 4.74 2.96
N PRO A 105 2.98 5.01 3.23
CA PRO A 105 3.83 4.15 4.06
C PRO A 105 3.42 4.19 5.54
N ALA A 106 3.66 3.10 6.28
CA ALA A 106 3.25 3.00 7.67
C ALA A 106 3.97 4.00 8.60
N HIS A 107 5.21 4.37 8.31
CA HIS A 107 6.06 5.17 9.19
C HIS A 107 6.35 6.60 8.69
N ASP A 108 5.59 7.10 7.72
CA ASP A 108 5.74 8.47 7.23
C ASP A 108 4.69 9.40 7.84
N ALA A 109 5.00 9.99 8.99
CA ALA A 109 4.11 10.92 9.69
C ALA A 109 3.66 12.09 8.80
N ARG A 110 4.52 12.57 7.87
CA ARG A 110 4.22 13.67 6.95
C ARG A 110 3.04 13.33 6.02
N VAL A 111 2.90 12.06 5.66
CA VAL A 111 1.77 11.58 4.84
C VAL A 111 0.53 11.41 5.71
N TRP A 112 0.68 10.79 6.88
CA TRP A 112 -0.43 10.58 7.82
C TRP A 112 -1.08 11.89 8.26
N ASP A 113 -0.30 12.93 8.53
CA ASP A 113 -0.79 14.25 8.94
C ASP A 113 -1.62 14.97 7.86
N ARG A 114 -1.51 14.53 6.60
CA ARG A 114 -2.26 15.07 5.46
C ARG A 114 -3.53 14.30 5.13
N LEU A 115 -3.71 13.11 5.73
CA LEU A 115 -4.91 12.32 5.50
C LEU A 115 -6.13 13.03 6.13
N PRO A 116 -7.32 12.90 5.52
CA PRO A 116 -8.52 13.43 6.12
C PRO A 116 -8.73 12.78 7.49
N GLY A 117 -8.70 13.58 8.53
CA GLY A 117 -9.03 13.13 9.89
C GLY A 117 -10.49 12.70 9.96
N LEU A 118 -10.81 11.78 10.87
CA LEU A 118 -12.18 11.57 11.28
C LEU A 118 -12.68 12.90 11.85
N ALA A 119 -13.69 13.49 11.24
CA ALA A 119 -14.38 14.61 11.86
C ALA A 119 -14.73 14.18 13.29
N ALA A 120 -14.29 14.93 14.29
CA ALA A 120 -14.68 14.67 15.65
C ALA A 120 -16.19 14.54 15.65
N ALA A 121 -16.71 13.37 16.02
CA ALA A 121 -18.14 13.21 16.17
C ALA A 121 -18.56 14.29 17.15
N GLY A 122 -19.29 15.29 16.66
CA GLY A 122 -19.83 16.33 17.52
C GLY A 122 -20.58 15.68 18.70
N PRO A 123 -20.70 16.37 19.82
CA PRO A 123 -21.36 15.81 20.97
C PRO A 123 -22.77 15.34 20.54
N LYS A 124 -23.04 14.05 20.80
CA LYS A 124 -24.36 13.47 20.58
C LYS A 124 -25.37 14.09 21.55
#